data_9628bc04580de434c3f4deb1cbffc14d
#
_entry.id   9628bc04580de434c3f4deb1cbffc14d
#
_cell.length_a   1.000
_cell.length_b   1.000
_cell.length_c   1.000
_cell.angle_alpha   90.00
_cell.angle_beta   90.00
_cell.angle_gamma   90.00
#
_symmetry.space_group_name_H-M   'P 1'
#
loop_
_entity.id
_entity.type
_entity.pdbx_description
1 polymer ?
#
loop_
_entity_poly.entity_id
_entity_poly.type
_entity_poly.pdbx_seq_one_letter_code
_entity_poly.pdbx_strand_id
1 'polypeptide(L)'
;MTPRKCLSVSTIDTMFISKHASAFIRWILVALFSSFLASCGSRSQALRSAADVFASTDSPAAATPLNPSIRYLRVAINRRVLLLALGYTDADKYGPVEVWYSAKGEVLRLQNGHVVGLTGTDSEWRQVSLSAMPAWPTSAAAAETTSYTRRRDVMPGYRYGVVDRLTLRPIATPVKSNLVVLKAADLRWFAELEASAQLPVSHFALASTREGEVAVYGEQCLSEELCLTWQQWPVKSPL
;
A
#
# COMPACT_ATOMS: atom_id res chain seq x y z
N MET A 1 -8.72 -72.45 14.92
CA MET A 1 -8.76 -73.40 13.77
C MET A 1 -9.96 -72.98 12.91
N THR A 2 -9.73 -72.28 11.81
CA THR A 2 -10.67 -72.16 10.67
C THR A 2 -9.89 -71.56 9.51
N PRO A 3 -10.04 -72.06 8.28
CA PRO A 3 -9.11 -71.80 7.19
C PRO A 3 -9.51 -70.56 6.36
N ARG A 4 -8.47 -69.92 5.84
CA ARG A 4 -8.53 -68.84 4.85
C ARG A 4 -9.01 -69.36 3.50
N LYS A 5 -10.00 -68.67 2.89
CA LYS A 5 -10.36 -68.84 1.50
C LYS A 5 -9.62 -67.84 0.62
N CYS A 6 -8.81 -68.33 -0.29
CA CYS A 6 -8.29 -67.62 -1.44
C CYS A 6 -9.41 -67.23 -2.41
N LEU A 7 -9.49 -65.96 -2.80
CA LEU A 7 -10.29 -65.51 -3.93
C LEU A 7 -9.38 -65.27 -5.13
N SER A 8 -9.73 -65.93 -6.21
CA SER A 8 -9.14 -65.93 -7.55
C SER A 8 -9.10 -64.52 -8.16
N VAL A 9 -7.94 -64.19 -8.70
CA VAL A 9 -7.77 -62.98 -9.55
C VAL A 9 -8.24 -63.34 -10.95
N SER A 10 -9.31 -62.71 -11.39
CA SER A 10 -9.80 -62.76 -12.77
C SER A 10 -8.98 -61.81 -13.64
N THR A 11 -8.36 -62.35 -14.66
CA THR A 11 -7.63 -61.64 -15.73
C THR A 11 -8.60 -60.77 -16.53
N ILE A 12 -8.37 -59.47 -16.51
CA ILE A 12 -9.10 -58.55 -17.40
C ILE A 12 -8.28 -58.36 -18.66
N ASP A 13 -8.90 -58.69 -19.77
CA ASP A 13 -8.41 -58.57 -21.14
C ASP A 13 -7.93 -57.12 -21.45
N THR A 14 -6.75 -57.01 -21.99
CA THR A 14 -6.19 -55.79 -22.57
C THR A 14 -6.89 -55.47 -23.87
N MET A 15 -7.86 -54.58 -23.79
CA MET A 15 -8.55 -54.00 -24.94
C MET A 15 -7.63 -53.03 -25.68
N PHE A 16 -7.34 -53.30 -26.93
CA PHE A 16 -6.57 -52.49 -27.86
C PHE A 16 -7.20 -51.09 -27.96
N ILE A 17 -6.65 -50.11 -27.25
CA ILE A 17 -7.00 -48.72 -27.45
C ILE A 17 -6.17 -48.16 -28.61
N SER A 18 -6.88 -47.86 -29.70
CA SER A 18 -6.35 -47.32 -30.94
C SER A 18 -5.45 -46.13 -30.71
N LYS A 19 -4.26 -46.11 -31.36
CA LYS A 19 -3.23 -45.04 -31.30
C LYS A 19 -3.78 -43.66 -31.67
N HIS A 20 -4.94 -43.55 -32.26
CA HIS A 20 -5.59 -42.30 -32.66
C HIS A 20 -6.36 -41.62 -31.52
N ALA A 21 -6.86 -42.36 -30.52
CA ALA A 21 -7.57 -41.79 -29.37
C ALA A 21 -6.62 -41.04 -28.42
N SER A 22 -5.38 -41.50 -28.27
CA SER A 22 -4.40 -40.86 -27.38
C SER A 22 -3.89 -39.50 -27.90
N ALA A 23 -3.84 -39.32 -29.20
CA ALA A 23 -3.48 -38.04 -29.80
C ALA A 23 -4.55 -36.96 -29.58
N PHE A 24 -5.83 -37.33 -29.76
CA PHE A 24 -6.96 -36.42 -29.58
C PHE A 24 -7.09 -35.95 -28.12
N ILE A 25 -6.91 -36.83 -27.14
CA ILE A 25 -6.96 -36.50 -25.72
C ILE A 25 -5.81 -35.58 -25.35
N ARG A 26 -4.60 -35.74 -25.90
CA ARG A 26 -3.46 -34.83 -25.69
C ARG A 26 -3.73 -33.43 -26.22
N TRP A 27 -4.34 -33.29 -27.39
CA TRP A 27 -4.68 -31.97 -27.95
C TRP A 27 -5.77 -31.25 -27.15
N ILE A 28 -6.77 -32.00 -26.63
CA ILE A 28 -7.82 -31.42 -25.76
C ILE A 28 -7.22 -30.94 -24.41
N LEU A 29 -6.32 -31.71 -23.83
CA LEU A 29 -5.66 -31.31 -22.58
C LEU A 29 -4.75 -30.07 -22.76
N VAL A 30 -4.06 -29.94 -23.90
CA VAL A 30 -3.24 -28.76 -24.23
C VAL A 30 -4.14 -27.54 -24.46
N ALA A 31 -5.28 -27.70 -25.14
CA ALA A 31 -6.23 -26.62 -25.38
C ALA A 31 -6.91 -26.13 -24.08
N LEU A 32 -7.25 -27.06 -23.17
CA LEU A 32 -7.80 -26.70 -21.84
C LEU A 32 -6.76 -26.00 -20.95
N PHE A 33 -5.50 -26.40 -21.02
CA PHE A 33 -4.43 -25.75 -20.23
C PHE A 33 -4.11 -24.33 -20.73
N SER A 34 -4.26 -24.08 -22.04
CA SER A 34 -4.05 -22.76 -22.64
C SER A 34 -5.13 -21.74 -22.24
N SER A 35 -6.34 -22.20 -21.91
CA SER A 35 -7.47 -21.33 -21.55
C SER A 35 -7.36 -20.75 -20.12
N PHE A 36 -6.56 -21.38 -19.23
CA PHE A 36 -6.35 -20.89 -17.87
C PHE A 36 -5.31 -19.76 -17.75
N LEU A 37 -4.51 -19.52 -18.79
CA LEU A 37 -3.48 -18.46 -18.78
C LEU A 37 -4.01 -17.09 -19.20
N ALA A 38 -5.25 -16.99 -19.67
CA ALA A 38 -5.85 -15.73 -20.15
C ALA A 38 -6.52 -14.89 -19.04
N SER A 39 -6.61 -15.39 -17.80
CA SER A 39 -7.37 -14.74 -16.70
C SER A 39 -6.59 -13.73 -15.87
N CYS A 40 -5.32 -13.43 -16.16
CA CYS A 40 -4.51 -12.46 -15.38
C CYS A 40 -4.47 -11.05 -15.99
N GLY A 41 -5.39 -10.70 -16.90
CA GLY A 41 -5.32 -9.47 -17.70
C GLY A 41 -5.66 -8.15 -16.98
N SER A 42 -6.43 -8.16 -15.89
CA SER A 42 -6.98 -6.91 -15.33
C SER A 42 -6.09 -6.20 -14.29
N ARG A 43 -5.16 -6.92 -13.65
CA ARG A 43 -4.21 -6.31 -12.68
C ARG A 43 -3.02 -5.61 -13.35
N SER A 44 -2.70 -5.94 -14.59
CA SER A 44 -1.56 -5.35 -15.30
C SER A 44 -1.85 -3.98 -15.91
N GLN A 45 -3.12 -3.58 -16.07
CA GLN A 45 -3.45 -2.27 -16.65
C GLN A 45 -3.11 -1.11 -15.71
N ALA A 46 -3.39 -1.23 -14.41
CA ALA A 46 -3.05 -0.19 -13.44
C ALA A 46 -1.52 0.04 -13.36
N LEU A 47 -0.75 -1.05 -13.40
CA LEU A 47 0.72 -0.97 -13.39
C LEU A 47 1.28 -0.43 -14.71
N ARG A 48 0.70 -0.78 -15.85
CA ARG A 48 1.11 -0.22 -17.15
C ARG A 48 0.76 1.26 -17.28
N SER A 49 -0.43 1.67 -16.84
CA SER A 49 -0.80 3.09 -16.82
C SER A 49 0.09 3.91 -15.89
N ALA A 50 0.53 3.34 -14.77
CA ALA A 50 1.54 3.96 -13.92
C ALA A 50 2.90 4.05 -14.65
N ALA A 51 3.34 2.99 -15.33
CA ALA A 51 4.61 2.96 -16.04
C ALA A 51 4.66 3.98 -17.19
N ASP A 52 3.59 4.14 -17.95
CA ASP A 52 3.51 5.10 -19.06
C ASP A 52 3.58 6.55 -18.59
N VAL A 53 3.00 6.86 -17.42
CA VAL A 53 3.11 8.18 -16.79
C VAL A 53 4.54 8.51 -16.34
N PHE A 54 5.36 7.50 -16.06
CA PHE A 54 6.71 7.65 -15.53
C PHE A 54 7.83 7.58 -16.58
N ALA A 55 7.52 7.22 -17.82
CA ALA A 55 8.53 7.18 -18.89
C ALA A 55 9.10 8.56 -19.28
N SER A 56 8.44 9.64 -18.85
CA SER A 56 8.91 11.04 -19.04
C SER A 56 9.66 11.52 -17.78
N THR A 57 10.93 11.21 -17.70
CA THR A 57 11.75 11.17 -16.47
C THR A 57 12.22 12.51 -15.91
N ASP A 58 12.00 13.66 -16.53
CA ASP A 58 12.57 14.94 -16.08
C ASP A 58 11.61 16.12 -16.00
N SER A 59 10.31 15.90 -16.06
CA SER A 59 9.34 16.98 -15.92
C SER A 59 8.32 16.71 -14.81
N PRO A 60 7.91 17.76 -14.08
CA PRO A 60 7.02 17.56 -12.93
C PRO A 60 5.72 16.87 -13.38
N ALA A 61 5.14 16.10 -12.47
CA ALA A 61 3.89 15.33 -12.61
C ALA A 61 2.67 16.07 -13.21
N ALA A 62 2.86 17.29 -13.71
CA ALA A 62 1.85 18.17 -14.29
C ALA A 62 1.54 17.92 -15.77
N ALA A 63 2.37 17.18 -16.51
CA ALA A 63 2.28 17.12 -17.98
C ALA A 63 1.63 15.86 -18.55
N THR A 64 1.46 14.80 -17.78
CA THR A 64 0.83 13.57 -18.28
C THR A 64 -0.62 13.48 -17.83
N PRO A 65 -1.59 13.26 -18.75
CA PRO A 65 -2.98 13.08 -18.37
C PRO A 65 -3.13 11.83 -17.50
N LEU A 66 -3.51 12.05 -16.25
CA LEU A 66 -3.76 10.98 -15.30
C LEU A 66 -5.09 10.27 -15.62
N ASN A 67 -5.13 8.95 -15.47
CA ASN A 67 -6.37 8.21 -15.58
C ASN A 67 -7.30 8.57 -14.40
N PRO A 68 -8.47 9.17 -14.63
CA PRO A 68 -9.37 9.62 -13.57
C PRO A 68 -9.97 8.47 -12.75
N SER A 69 -9.91 7.24 -13.24
CA SER A 69 -10.38 6.04 -12.53
C SER A 69 -9.35 5.49 -11.53
N ILE A 70 -8.14 6.03 -11.51
CA ILE A 70 -7.07 5.61 -10.62
C ILE A 70 -6.84 6.71 -9.58
N ARG A 71 -6.65 6.30 -8.33
CA ARG A 71 -6.21 7.20 -7.26
C ARG A 71 -4.70 7.28 -7.25
N TYR A 72 -4.17 8.45 -7.03
CA TYR A 72 -2.72 8.68 -6.99
C TYR A 72 -2.30 9.39 -5.71
N LEU A 73 -1.02 9.18 -5.35
CA LEU A 73 -0.30 9.98 -4.37
C LEU A 73 0.91 10.63 -5.04
N ARG A 74 1.10 11.92 -4.79
CA ARG A 74 2.38 12.58 -5.00
C ARG A 74 3.22 12.33 -3.75
N VAL A 75 4.33 11.64 -3.88
CA VAL A 75 5.24 11.31 -2.78
C VAL A 75 6.59 11.96 -3.05
N ALA A 76 7.12 12.70 -2.09
CA ALA A 76 8.49 13.17 -2.15
C ALA A 76 9.32 12.41 -1.11
N ILE A 77 10.36 11.72 -1.56
CA ILE A 77 11.34 11.03 -0.71
C ILE A 77 12.65 11.78 -0.85
N ASN A 78 13.09 12.41 0.24
CA ASN A 78 14.22 13.34 0.23
C ASN A 78 14.01 14.43 -0.86
N ARG A 79 14.78 14.42 -1.95
CA ARG A 79 14.67 15.38 -3.07
C ARG A 79 13.99 14.82 -4.32
N ARG A 80 13.59 13.54 -4.29
CA ARG A 80 12.93 12.86 -5.43
C ARG A 80 11.42 12.94 -5.28
N VAL A 81 10.74 13.33 -6.33
CA VAL A 81 9.27 13.32 -6.39
C VAL A 81 8.83 12.14 -7.23
N LEU A 82 7.91 11.35 -6.67
CA LEU A 82 7.33 10.16 -7.27
C LEU A 82 5.81 10.34 -7.34
N LEU A 83 5.20 9.74 -8.34
CA LEU A 83 3.77 9.53 -8.39
C LEU A 83 3.48 8.05 -8.14
N LEU A 84 2.69 7.74 -7.16
CA LEU A 84 2.28 6.38 -6.81
C LEU A 84 0.82 6.20 -7.17
N ALA A 85 0.49 5.05 -7.76
CA ALA A 85 -0.88 4.65 -8.05
C ALA A 85 -1.39 3.69 -6.97
N LEU A 86 -2.67 3.80 -6.59
CA LEU A 86 -3.31 2.84 -5.71
C LEU A 86 -3.44 1.50 -6.45
N GLY A 87 -2.78 0.47 -5.94
CA GLY A 87 -2.86 -0.87 -6.48
C GLY A 87 -4.07 -1.64 -5.92
N TYR A 88 -4.19 -1.67 -4.60
CA TYR A 88 -5.29 -2.33 -3.90
C TYR A 88 -5.39 -1.84 -2.45
N THR A 89 -6.39 -2.35 -1.75
CA THR A 89 -6.64 -2.07 -0.35
C THR A 89 -6.78 -3.38 0.39
N ASP A 90 -5.98 -3.57 1.44
CA ASP A 90 -6.07 -4.72 2.35
C ASP A 90 -7.04 -4.42 3.48
N ALA A 91 -7.78 -5.43 3.92
CA ALA A 91 -8.60 -5.34 5.12
C ALA A 91 -7.73 -5.48 6.38
N ASP A 92 -7.89 -4.58 7.34
CA ASP A 92 -7.26 -4.64 8.64
C ASP A 92 -8.26 -4.25 9.74
N LYS A 93 -8.02 -4.70 10.97
CA LYS A 93 -8.89 -4.43 12.13
C LYS A 93 -9.06 -2.95 12.48
N TYR A 94 -8.10 -2.13 12.08
CA TYR A 94 -8.10 -0.68 12.32
C TYR A 94 -8.49 0.13 11.08
N GLY A 95 -9.10 -0.51 10.11
CA GLY A 95 -9.50 0.10 8.86
C GLY A 95 -8.58 -0.30 7.69
N PRO A 96 -8.95 0.09 6.48
CA PRO A 96 -8.28 -0.36 5.27
C PRO A 96 -6.83 0.13 5.19
N VAL A 97 -5.93 -0.74 4.72
CA VAL A 97 -4.55 -0.40 4.37
C VAL A 97 -4.47 -0.22 2.86
N GLU A 98 -4.21 1.00 2.43
CA GLU A 98 -4.01 1.35 1.03
C GLU A 98 -2.59 1.00 0.60
N VAL A 99 -2.43 0.25 -0.48
CA VAL A 99 -1.12 -0.16 -1.03
C VAL A 99 -0.86 0.55 -2.34
N TRP A 100 0.16 1.39 -2.34
CA TRP A 100 0.51 2.31 -3.41
C TRP A 100 1.83 1.91 -4.05
N TYR A 101 1.87 1.92 -5.38
CA TYR A 101 3.02 1.50 -6.17
C TYR A 101 3.57 2.63 -7.01
N SER A 102 4.89 2.78 -7.02
CA SER A 102 5.59 3.58 -8.02
C SER A 102 5.97 2.72 -9.23
N ALA A 103 6.33 3.36 -10.34
CA ALA A 103 6.85 2.65 -11.51
C ALA A 103 8.27 2.07 -11.29
N LYS A 104 9.00 2.54 -10.28
CA LYS A 104 10.38 2.11 -10.00
C LYS A 104 10.48 1.03 -8.93
N GLY A 105 9.33 0.57 -8.40
CA GLY A 105 9.26 -0.53 -7.46
C GLY A 105 9.15 -0.13 -5.99
N GLU A 106 9.09 1.17 -5.68
CA GLU A 106 8.76 1.59 -4.33
C GLU A 106 7.30 1.24 -4.02
N VAL A 107 7.05 0.71 -2.83
CA VAL A 107 5.71 0.37 -2.33
C VAL A 107 5.47 1.08 -1.02
N LEU A 108 4.49 1.97 -0.99
CA LEU A 108 4.05 2.67 0.22
C LEU A 108 2.72 2.09 0.69
N ARG A 109 2.62 1.82 2.00
CA ARG A 109 1.39 1.39 2.66
C ARG A 109 0.93 2.48 3.61
N LEU A 110 -0.31 2.92 3.42
CA LEU A 110 -0.93 3.91 4.29
C LEU A 110 -2.17 3.31 4.97
N GLN A 111 -2.31 3.56 6.26
CA GLN A 111 -3.52 3.26 7.01
C GLN A 111 -3.97 4.52 7.72
N ASN A 112 -5.14 5.02 7.37
CA ASN A 112 -5.66 6.28 7.91
C ASN A 112 -4.64 7.44 7.85
N GLY A 113 -3.84 7.51 6.76
CA GLY A 113 -2.80 8.52 6.57
C GLY A 113 -1.44 8.22 7.23
N HIS A 114 -1.36 7.25 8.14
CA HIS A 114 -0.09 6.83 8.74
C HIS A 114 0.66 5.86 7.83
N VAL A 115 1.98 6.01 7.75
CA VAL A 115 2.84 5.05 7.05
C VAL A 115 2.91 3.77 7.88
N VAL A 116 2.38 2.68 7.31
CA VAL A 116 2.42 1.34 7.88
C VAL A 116 3.29 0.38 7.07
N GLY A 117 4.04 0.89 6.12
CA GLY A 117 5.05 0.19 5.36
C GLY A 117 5.63 1.03 4.25
N LEU A 118 6.92 0.88 4.01
CA LEU A 118 7.62 1.40 2.84
C LEU A 118 8.73 0.43 2.47
N THR A 119 8.77 0.01 1.21
CA THR A 119 9.81 -0.86 0.66
C THR A 119 10.28 -0.35 -0.70
N GLY A 120 11.46 -0.81 -1.13
CA GLY A 120 12.08 -0.34 -2.37
C GLY A 120 12.90 0.95 -2.20
N THR A 121 13.26 1.30 -0.96
CA THR A 121 14.08 2.47 -0.59
C THR A 121 15.27 2.05 0.27
N ASP A 122 16.23 2.96 0.50
CA ASP A 122 17.43 2.69 1.28
C ASP A 122 17.13 2.31 2.75
N SER A 123 16.06 2.88 3.32
CA SER A 123 15.51 2.45 4.61
C SER A 123 14.08 1.97 4.39
N GLU A 124 13.76 0.80 4.92
CA GLU A 124 12.45 0.18 4.76
C GLU A 124 11.80 -0.11 6.11
N TRP A 125 10.49 0.10 6.16
CA TRP A 125 9.62 -0.47 7.20
C TRP A 125 8.80 -1.59 6.55
N ARG A 126 9.21 -2.83 6.78
CA ARG A 126 8.60 -3.99 6.10
C ARG A 126 7.29 -4.41 6.72
N GLN A 127 7.24 -4.39 8.03
CA GLN A 127 6.03 -4.69 8.79
C GLN A 127 5.85 -3.64 9.87
N VAL A 128 4.68 -3.02 9.89
CA VAL A 128 4.29 -2.06 10.92
C VAL A 128 2.95 -2.48 11.48
N SER A 129 2.84 -2.48 12.80
CA SER A 129 1.58 -2.68 13.50
C SER A 129 1.38 -1.60 14.56
N LEU A 130 0.16 -1.12 14.69
CA LEU A 130 -0.24 -0.14 15.69
C LEU A 130 -1.03 -0.83 16.80
N SER A 131 -0.88 -0.39 18.06
CA SER A 131 -1.68 -0.90 19.18
C SER A 131 -3.13 -0.43 19.11
N ALA A 132 -3.32 0.76 18.55
CA ALA A 132 -4.60 1.37 18.21
C ALA A 132 -4.38 2.29 17.01
N MET A 133 -5.40 2.46 16.18
CA MET A 133 -5.40 3.52 15.16
C MET A 133 -6.08 4.74 15.76
N PRO A 134 -5.37 5.85 15.95
CA PRO A 134 -6.00 7.06 16.43
C PRO A 134 -7.04 7.53 15.41
N ALA A 135 -8.25 7.75 15.87
CA ALA A 135 -9.27 8.41 15.04
C ALA A 135 -8.90 9.88 14.88
N TRP A 136 -9.07 10.41 13.68
CA TRP A 136 -8.93 11.84 13.46
C TRP A 136 -10.08 12.57 14.18
N PRO A 137 -9.77 13.56 15.04
CA PRO A 137 -10.81 14.27 15.77
C PRO A 137 -11.74 15.02 14.81
N THR A 138 -13.04 14.82 14.95
CA THR A 138 -14.06 15.43 14.08
C THR A 138 -14.43 16.86 14.46
N SER A 139 -14.04 17.33 15.65
CA SER A 139 -14.36 18.68 16.13
C SER A 139 -13.15 19.41 16.68
N ALA A 140 -13.19 20.73 16.66
CA ALA A 140 -12.18 21.59 17.28
C ALA A 140 -12.06 21.39 18.81
N ALA A 141 -13.10 20.84 19.45
CA ALA A 141 -13.12 20.56 20.89
C ALA A 141 -12.28 19.32 21.24
N ALA A 142 -11.94 18.47 20.29
CA ALA A 142 -11.10 17.30 20.51
C ALA A 142 -9.61 17.69 20.44
N ALA A 143 -9.21 18.60 21.33
CA ALA A 143 -7.79 18.90 21.59
C ALA A 143 -7.09 17.79 22.37
N GLU A 144 -7.69 16.58 22.39
CA GLU A 144 -7.15 15.48 23.16
C GLU A 144 -5.93 14.87 22.50
N THR A 145 -4.89 14.78 23.28
CA THR A 145 -3.69 14.05 22.95
C THR A 145 -3.97 12.55 23.00
N THR A 146 -3.72 11.84 21.93
CA THR A 146 -3.88 10.39 21.85
C THR A 146 -2.53 9.71 21.90
N SER A 147 -2.36 8.72 22.80
CA SER A 147 -1.15 7.91 22.90
C SER A 147 -1.38 6.48 22.41
N TYR A 148 -0.42 5.95 21.67
CA TYR A 148 -0.43 4.60 21.14
C TYR A 148 0.98 4.10 20.88
N THR A 149 1.14 2.83 20.53
CA THR A 149 2.44 2.26 20.19
C THR A 149 2.46 1.80 18.74
N ARG A 150 3.62 1.97 18.12
CA ARG A 150 3.95 1.42 16.81
C ARG A 150 5.04 0.37 16.99
N ARG A 151 4.85 -0.81 16.44
CA ARG A 151 5.88 -1.84 16.31
C ARG A 151 6.25 -1.96 14.85
N ARG A 152 7.54 -1.89 14.54
CA ARG A 152 8.04 -1.92 13.17
C ARG A 152 9.26 -2.81 13.01
N ASP A 153 9.38 -3.40 11.82
CA ASP A 153 10.56 -4.12 11.36
C ASP A 153 11.30 -3.24 10.36
N VAL A 154 12.59 -2.96 10.64
CA VAL A 154 13.39 -1.97 9.93
C VAL A 154 14.55 -2.62 9.20
N MET A 155 14.73 -2.24 7.93
CA MET A 155 15.87 -2.58 7.10
C MET A 155 16.58 -1.30 6.62
N PRO A 156 17.88 -1.35 6.40
CA PRO A 156 18.83 -2.42 6.68
C PRO A 156 19.08 -2.60 8.18
N GLY A 157 19.85 -3.62 8.53
CA GLY A 157 20.26 -3.88 9.92
C GLY A 157 19.37 -4.90 10.65
N TYR A 158 18.32 -5.42 10.00
CA TYR A 158 17.49 -6.52 10.52
C TYR A 158 16.95 -6.27 11.94
N ARG A 159 16.49 -5.04 12.21
CA ARG A 159 15.92 -4.67 13.50
C ARG A 159 14.44 -5.02 13.51
N TYR A 160 14.10 -6.10 14.21
CA TYR A 160 12.73 -6.59 14.32
C TYR A 160 12.04 -6.13 15.59
N GLY A 161 10.76 -5.82 15.47
CA GLY A 161 9.90 -5.51 16.60
C GLY A 161 10.30 -4.24 17.36
N VAL A 162 10.93 -3.27 16.71
CA VAL A 162 11.22 -1.95 17.30
C VAL A 162 9.92 -1.31 17.74
N VAL A 163 9.84 -0.89 19.00
CA VAL A 163 8.63 -0.31 19.58
C VAL A 163 8.82 1.17 19.80
N ASP A 164 8.00 1.98 19.13
CA ASP A 164 7.92 3.42 19.33
C ASP A 164 6.67 3.74 20.19
N ARG A 165 6.83 4.61 21.18
CA ARG A 165 5.68 5.18 21.92
C ARG A 165 5.36 6.52 21.29
N LEU A 166 4.15 6.64 20.76
CA LEU A 166 3.70 7.77 19.96
C LEU A 166 2.63 8.57 20.68
N THR A 167 2.67 9.87 20.45
CA THR A 167 1.67 10.82 20.93
C THR A 167 1.23 11.69 19.77
N LEU A 168 -0.05 11.62 19.42
CA LEU A 168 -0.68 12.45 18.39
C LEU A 168 -1.41 13.60 19.05
N ARG A 169 -1.20 14.81 18.58
CA ARG A 169 -1.85 16.02 19.09
C ARG A 169 -2.14 17.03 17.98
N PRO A 170 -3.19 17.85 18.09
CA PRO A 170 -3.39 18.96 17.19
C PRO A 170 -2.30 20.02 17.37
N ILE A 171 -1.98 20.70 16.27
CA ILE A 171 -1.03 21.82 16.24
C ILE A 171 -1.57 22.97 15.41
N ALA A 172 -1.00 24.16 15.59
CA ALA A 172 -1.22 25.28 14.67
C ALA A 172 -0.66 24.95 13.28
N THR A 173 -1.15 25.63 12.25
CA THR A 173 -0.62 25.53 10.89
C THR A 173 0.91 25.74 10.91
N PRO A 174 1.70 24.80 10.40
CA PRO A 174 3.16 24.92 10.39
C PRO A 174 3.59 26.04 9.45
N VAL A 175 4.67 26.73 9.82
CA VAL A 175 5.22 27.85 9.03
C VAL A 175 5.75 27.36 7.67
N LYS A 176 6.21 26.10 7.61
CA LYS A 176 6.72 25.45 6.39
C LYS A 176 6.08 24.07 6.24
N SER A 177 5.72 23.74 5.03
CA SER A 177 5.27 22.41 4.62
C SER A 177 5.66 22.16 3.16
N ASN A 178 5.69 20.91 2.74
CA ASN A 178 5.92 20.53 1.34
C ASN A 178 4.61 20.36 0.55
N LEU A 179 3.54 21.00 1.01
CA LEU A 179 2.25 21.04 0.31
C LEU A 179 2.39 21.67 -1.08
N VAL A 180 1.68 21.10 -2.03
CA VAL A 180 1.58 21.62 -3.41
C VAL A 180 0.12 21.89 -3.74
N VAL A 181 -0.19 23.09 -4.21
CA VAL A 181 -1.54 23.54 -4.58
C VAL A 181 -2.46 23.81 -3.38
N LEU A 182 -2.51 22.94 -2.38
CA LEU A 182 -3.33 23.14 -1.18
C LEU A 182 -2.79 24.29 -0.32
N LYS A 183 -3.70 25.04 0.29
CA LYS A 183 -3.32 26.08 1.25
C LYS A 183 -3.27 25.48 2.65
N ALA A 184 -2.13 25.61 3.32
CA ALA A 184 -1.92 25.04 4.66
C ALA A 184 -2.92 25.57 5.69
N ALA A 185 -3.38 26.81 5.54
CA ALA A 185 -4.36 27.45 6.43
C ALA A 185 -5.78 26.85 6.33
N ASP A 186 -6.10 26.17 5.24
CA ASP A 186 -7.42 25.57 5.02
C ASP A 186 -7.50 24.14 5.58
N LEU A 187 -6.40 23.65 6.16
CA LEU A 187 -6.26 22.30 6.68
C LEU A 187 -6.09 22.29 8.20
N ARG A 188 -6.52 21.21 8.82
CA ARG A 188 -6.26 20.95 10.25
C ARG A 188 -4.99 20.15 10.39
N TRP A 189 -4.12 20.59 11.30
CA TRP A 189 -2.80 20.02 11.44
C TRP A 189 -2.63 19.24 12.74
N PHE A 190 -1.89 18.15 12.64
CA PHE A 190 -1.54 17.27 13.76
C PHE A 190 -0.06 16.96 13.72
N ALA A 191 0.53 16.80 14.91
CA ALA A 191 1.89 16.31 15.08
C ALA A 191 1.87 14.98 15.80
N GLU A 192 2.65 14.03 15.29
CA GLU A 192 2.95 12.75 15.95
C GLU A 192 4.41 12.81 16.46
N LEU A 193 4.55 12.64 17.75
CA LEU A 193 5.83 12.67 18.45
C LEU A 193 6.16 11.26 18.94
N GLU A 194 7.39 10.84 18.73
CA GLU A 194 7.95 9.62 19.30
C GLU A 194 8.67 9.96 20.61
N ALA A 195 8.39 9.20 21.69
CA ALA A 195 8.82 9.53 23.05
C ALA A 195 10.33 9.54 23.24
N SER A 196 11.09 8.73 22.49
CA SER A 196 12.56 8.69 22.56
C SER A 196 13.23 9.72 21.65
N ALA A 197 12.44 10.43 20.83
CA ALA A 197 12.91 11.42 19.87
C ALA A 197 13.98 10.88 18.89
N GLN A 198 13.96 9.57 18.62
CA GLN A 198 14.85 8.95 17.63
C GLN A 198 14.42 9.24 16.19
N LEU A 199 13.15 9.59 15.99
CA LEU A 199 12.64 10.01 14.70
C LEU A 199 12.16 11.45 14.77
N PRO A 200 12.33 12.21 13.69
CA PRO A 200 11.74 13.54 13.58
C PRO A 200 10.22 13.51 13.77
N VAL A 201 9.67 14.62 14.22
CA VAL A 201 8.23 14.80 14.41
C VAL A 201 7.53 14.61 13.07
N SER A 202 6.50 13.74 13.05
CA SER A 202 5.64 13.57 11.88
C SER A 202 4.52 14.62 11.89
N HIS A 203 4.13 15.10 10.72
CA HIS A 203 3.03 16.04 10.57
C HIS A 203 1.96 15.48 9.63
N PHE A 204 0.70 15.77 9.94
CA PHE A 204 -0.43 15.37 9.12
C PHE A 204 -1.35 16.57 8.92
N ALA A 205 -1.91 16.67 7.72
CA ALA A 205 -2.93 17.66 7.41
C ALA A 205 -4.21 16.98 6.93
N LEU A 206 -5.32 17.40 7.50
CA LEU A 206 -6.64 16.87 7.23
C LEU A 206 -7.49 17.93 6.53
N ALA A 207 -8.26 17.46 5.57
CA ALA A 207 -9.33 18.24 4.94
C ALA A 207 -10.69 17.77 5.48
N SER A 208 -11.58 18.69 5.75
CA SER A 208 -12.97 18.40 6.07
C SER A 208 -13.72 18.05 4.79
N THR A 209 -14.39 16.91 4.80
CA THR A 209 -15.26 16.46 3.72
C THR A 209 -16.68 16.23 4.24
N ARG A 210 -17.62 15.95 3.34
CA ARG A 210 -19.00 15.60 3.75
C ARG A 210 -19.07 14.29 4.55
N GLU A 211 -18.07 13.42 4.38
CA GLU A 211 -17.97 12.10 5.03
C GLU A 211 -17.14 12.14 6.32
N GLY A 212 -16.55 13.29 6.64
CA GLY A 212 -15.70 13.49 7.81
C GLY A 212 -14.32 14.04 7.47
N GLU A 213 -13.42 13.98 8.44
CA GLU A 213 -12.04 14.41 8.30
C GLU A 213 -11.22 13.34 7.58
N VAL A 214 -10.50 13.73 6.54
CA VAL A 214 -9.66 12.84 5.74
C VAL A 214 -8.24 13.37 5.70
N ALA A 215 -7.26 12.53 5.97
CA ALA A 215 -5.85 12.88 5.79
C ALA A 215 -5.55 13.05 4.30
N VAL A 216 -5.13 14.25 3.91
CA VAL A 216 -4.79 14.60 2.52
C VAL A 216 -3.30 14.78 2.31
N TYR A 217 -2.54 14.90 3.40
CA TYR A 217 -1.10 15.10 3.40
C TYR A 217 -0.48 14.53 4.67
N GLY A 218 0.77 14.02 4.56
CA GLY A 218 1.57 13.60 5.69
C GLY A 218 3.06 13.77 5.43
N GLU A 219 3.81 14.06 6.50
CA GLU A 219 5.26 14.09 6.57
C GLU A 219 5.71 13.10 7.63
N GLN A 220 6.49 12.09 7.26
CA GLN A 220 6.98 11.08 8.19
C GLN A 220 8.41 10.69 7.83
N CYS A 221 9.22 10.42 8.84
CA CYS A 221 10.58 9.90 8.65
C CYS A 221 10.65 8.43 9.09
N LEU A 222 11.29 7.60 8.26
CA LEU A 222 11.54 6.20 8.56
C LEU A 222 12.87 6.02 9.29
N SER A 223 13.80 6.95 9.08
CA SER A 223 15.08 7.11 9.77
C SER A 223 15.42 8.60 9.82
N GLU A 224 16.51 8.95 10.48
CA GLU A 224 17.02 10.35 10.46
C GLU A 224 17.35 10.83 9.03
N GLU A 225 17.71 9.91 8.15
CA GLU A 225 18.19 10.20 6.78
C GLU A 225 17.10 10.08 5.74
N LEU A 226 16.04 9.32 6.00
CA LEU A 226 14.95 9.08 5.05
C LEU A 226 13.64 9.60 5.59
N CYS A 227 13.25 10.76 5.06
CA CYS A 227 11.95 11.37 5.28
C CYS A 227 11.15 11.40 3.98
N LEU A 228 9.87 11.22 4.11
CA LEU A 228 8.94 11.32 2.99
C LEU A 228 7.79 12.27 3.31
N THR A 229 7.26 12.87 2.26
CA THR A 229 5.95 13.51 2.30
C THR A 229 5.05 12.83 1.29
N TRP A 230 3.80 12.68 1.62
CA TRP A 230 2.79 12.19 0.67
C TRP A 230 1.60 13.15 0.63
N GLN A 231 0.99 13.27 -0.52
CA GLN A 231 -0.19 14.09 -0.76
C GLN A 231 -1.12 13.41 -1.75
N GLN A 232 -2.43 13.45 -1.50
CA GLN A 232 -3.41 12.98 -2.48
C GLN A 232 -3.31 13.77 -3.78
N TRP A 233 -3.34 13.08 -4.93
CA TRP A 233 -3.13 13.72 -6.22
C TRP A 233 -4.06 13.15 -7.31
N PRO A 234 -4.54 13.96 -8.28
CA PRO A 234 -4.50 15.41 -8.25
C PRO A 234 -5.29 15.99 -7.07
N VAL A 235 -4.95 17.18 -6.68
CA VAL A 235 -5.69 17.88 -5.63
C VAL A 235 -7.12 18.10 -6.11
N LYS A 236 -8.08 17.50 -5.41
CA LYS A 236 -9.49 17.81 -5.62
C LYS A 236 -9.74 19.15 -4.95
N SER A 237 -10.23 20.14 -5.71
CA SER A 237 -10.70 21.39 -5.11
C SER A 237 -11.72 21.09 -4.02
N PRO A 238 -11.60 21.68 -2.82
CA PRO A 238 -12.68 21.61 -1.84
C PRO A 238 -13.95 22.16 -2.50
N LEU A 239 -15.03 21.43 -2.38
CA LEU A 239 -16.36 21.81 -2.86
C LEU A 239 -16.94 22.93 -1.98
#